data_485a615558de3e375cb50209c98faa0d
#
_entry.id   485a615558de3e375cb50209c98faa0d
#
_cell.length_a   1.000
_cell.length_b   1.000
_cell.length_c   1.000
_cell.angle_alpha   90.00
_cell.angle_beta   90.00
_cell.angle_gamma   90.00
#
_symmetry.space_group_name_H-M   'P 1'
#
loop_
_entity.id
_entity.type
_entity.pdbx_description
1 polymer ?
#
loop_
_entity_poly.entity_id
_entity_poly.type
_entity_poly.pdbx_seq_one_letter_code
_entity_poly.pdbx_strand_id
1 'polypeptide(L)'
;AQIESKLDARFGIYYENLNKVFLRDSVVVVTLKGDTLVSPELWWDQNTKLFYTDKYASYRSPGQQIIGGKGLEATQDLKRITFKSTTGLVNAPQAQ
;
A
#
# COMPACT_ATOMS: atom_id res chain seq x y z
N ALA A 1 2.30 7.81 -21.03
CA ALA A 1 2.72 7.20 -19.77
C ALA A 1 1.64 6.27 -19.28
N GLN A 2 2.04 5.21 -18.66
CA GLN A 2 1.10 4.25 -18.15
C GLN A 2 0.81 4.50 -16.70
N ILE A 3 -0.41 4.26 -16.32
CA ILE A 3 -0.83 4.35 -14.94
C ILE A 3 -0.72 2.97 -14.33
N GLU A 4 0.22 2.81 -13.41
CA GLU A 4 0.40 1.52 -12.76
C GLU A 4 -0.65 1.29 -11.68
N SER A 5 -1.05 2.38 -11.03
CA SER A 5 -2.03 2.28 -9.98
C SER A 5 -2.73 3.61 -9.82
N LYS A 6 -3.91 3.57 -9.22
CA LYS A 6 -4.70 4.75 -8.94
C LYS A 6 -4.69 4.96 -7.44
N LEU A 7 -4.38 6.17 -7.02
CA LEU A 7 -4.23 6.51 -5.62
C LEU A 7 -5.32 7.48 -5.22
N ASP A 8 -5.96 7.22 -4.10
CA ASP A 8 -7.03 8.06 -3.60
C ASP A 8 -6.84 8.27 -2.10
N ALA A 9 -6.99 9.49 -1.65
CA ALA A 9 -6.86 9.83 -0.24
C ALA A 9 -7.57 11.15 -0.01
N ARG A 10 -8.03 11.38 1.22
CA ARG A 10 -8.68 12.64 1.53
C ARG A 10 -7.67 13.76 1.76
N PHE A 11 -6.47 13.41 2.13
CA PHE A 11 -5.49 14.40 2.51
C PHE A 11 -4.11 13.96 2.05
N GLY A 12 -3.36 14.87 1.45
CA GLY A 12 -2.02 14.56 0.98
C GLY A 12 -1.11 15.76 1.13
N ILE A 13 0.13 15.51 1.53
CA ILE A 13 1.15 16.53 1.65
C ILE A 13 2.38 16.07 0.86
N TYR A 14 2.85 16.93 -0.01
CA TYR A 14 4.06 16.64 -0.77
C TYR A 14 5.24 17.32 -0.09
N TYR A 15 6.21 16.52 0.30
CA TYR A 15 7.44 17.02 0.90
C TYR A 15 8.51 17.10 -0.18
N GLU A 16 8.64 18.27 -0.75
CA GLU A 16 9.48 18.46 -1.92
C GLU A 16 10.94 18.09 -1.65
N ASN A 17 11.45 18.47 -0.50
CA ASN A 17 12.83 18.17 -0.15
C ASN A 17 13.13 16.69 -0.08
N LEU A 18 12.14 15.91 0.29
CA LEU A 18 12.29 14.46 0.45
C LEU A 18 11.83 13.71 -0.79
N ASN A 19 11.13 14.38 -1.67
CA ASN A 19 10.50 13.78 -2.84
C ASN A 19 9.55 12.66 -2.43
N LYS A 20 8.76 12.93 -1.38
CA LYS A 20 7.81 11.98 -0.81
C LYS A 20 6.46 12.64 -0.63
N VAL A 21 5.43 11.82 -0.71
CA VAL A 21 4.05 12.26 -0.47
C VAL A 21 3.52 11.51 0.74
N PHE A 22 2.94 12.23 1.67
CA PHE A 22 2.27 11.62 2.82
C PHE A 22 0.77 11.72 2.59
N LEU A 23 0.10 10.58 2.66
CA LEU A 23 -1.33 10.49 2.41
C LEU A 23 -2.01 9.96 3.65
N ARG A 24 -3.18 10.48 3.94
CA ARG A 24 -3.93 10.01 5.09
C ARG A 24 -5.43 10.16 4.86
N ASP A 25 -6.18 9.58 5.79
CA ASP A 25 -7.64 9.61 5.79
C ASP A 25 -8.20 8.80 4.62
N SER A 26 -8.27 7.51 4.83
CA SER A 26 -8.84 6.57 3.88
C SER A 26 -8.02 6.48 2.59
N VAL A 27 -6.78 6.09 2.73
CA VAL A 27 -5.90 5.93 1.57
C VAL A 27 -6.22 4.62 0.86
N VAL A 28 -6.45 4.69 -0.43
CA VAL A 28 -6.77 3.50 -1.23
C VAL A 28 -5.90 3.54 -2.49
N VAL A 29 -5.21 2.44 -2.77
CA VAL A 29 -4.42 2.29 -3.98
C VAL A 29 -4.98 1.09 -4.74
N VAL A 30 -5.32 1.29 -6.01
CA VAL A 30 -5.90 0.24 -6.83
C VAL A 30 -5.07 0.11 -8.10
N THR A 31 -4.69 -1.12 -8.43
CA THR A 31 -3.94 -1.36 -9.67
C THR A 31 -4.92 -1.61 -10.82
N LEU A 32 -4.38 -1.64 -12.02
CA LEU A 32 -5.18 -1.94 -13.19
C LEU A 32 -5.79 -3.34 -13.14
N LYS A 33 -5.17 -4.23 -12.39
CA LYS A 33 -5.70 -5.60 -12.24
C LYS A 33 -6.76 -5.69 -11.16
N GLY A 34 -6.98 -4.62 -10.43
CA GLY A 34 -7.97 -4.62 -9.37
C GLY A 34 -7.43 -4.98 -7.99
N ASP A 35 -6.14 -5.15 -7.85
CA ASP A 35 -5.55 -5.35 -6.53
C ASP A 35 -5.70 -4.04 -5.75
N THR A 36 -6.03 -4.14 -4.48
CA THR A 36 -6.37 -2.98 -3.68
C THR A 36 -5.58 -2.96 -2.38
N LEU A 37 -5.01 -1.81 -2.07
CA LEU A 37 -4.30 -1.58 -0.83
C LEU A 37 -5.02 -0.45 -0.09
N VAL A 38 -5.37 -0.69 1.17
CA VAL A 38 -6.09 0.29 1.99
C VAL A 38 -5.33 0.51 3.28
N SER A 39 -5.19 1.75 3.68
CA SER A 39 -4.52 2.10 4.92
C SER A 39 -5.05 3.43 5.43
N PRO A 40 -5.03 3.67 6.74
CA PRO A 40 -5.39 4.99 7.24
C PRO A 40 -4.36 6.05 6.87
N GLU A 41 -3.12 5.67 6.66
CA GLU A 41 -2.11 6.60 6.17
C GLU A 41 -1.03 5.84 5.42
N LEU A 42 -0.38 6.52 4.50
CA LEU A 42 0.57 5.88 3.62
C LEU A 42 1.58 6.91 3.12
N TRP A 43 2.83 6.51 3.05
CA TRP A 43 3.88 7.31 2.44
C TRP A 43 4.17 6.78 1.04
N TRP A 44 4.36 7.68 0.11
CA TRP A 44 4.77 7.34 -1.25
C TRP A 44 6.13 7.97 -1.49
N ASP A 45 7.16 7.14 -1.58
CA ASP A 45 8.51 7.59 -1.82
C ASP A 45 8.75 7.57 -3.32
N GLN A 46 8.86 8.75 -3.91
CA GLN A 46 9.02 8.84 -5.36
C GLN A 46 10.43 8.51 -5.82
N ASN A 47 11.39 8.51 -4.91
CA ASN A 47 12.76 8.12 -5.26
C ASN A 47 12.89 6.62 -5.45
N THR A 48 12.28 5.86 -4.57
CA THR A 48 12.36 4.40 -4.62
C THR A 48 11.13 3.80 -5.31
N LYS A 49 10.10 4.60 -5.53
CA LYS A 49 8.84 4.16 -6.13
C LYS A 49 8.16 3.12 -5.26
N LEU A 50 8.19 3.35 -3.97
CA LEU A 50 7.57 2.46 -3.00
C LEU A 50 6.50 3.20 -2.20
N PHE A 51 5.47 2.44 -1.83
CA PHE A 51 4.53 2.87 -0.80
C PHE A 51 4.96 2.22 0.50
N TYR A 52 4.85 2.91 1.62
CA TYR A 52 5.13 2.29 2.90
C TYR A 52 4.35 2.99 4.00
N THR A 53 4.12 2.25 5.08
CA THR A 53 3.45 2.79 6.26
C THR A 53 3.85 1.97 7.46
N ASP A 54 3.78 2.59 8.64
CA ASP A 54 3.95 1.87 9.91
C ASP A 54 2.61 1.50 10.50
N LYS A 55 1.53 1.89 9.87
CA LYS A 55 0.21 1.69 10.41
C LYS A 55 -0.43 0.45 9.80
N TYR A 56 -1.65 0.21 10.23
CA TYR A 56 -2.46 -0.86 9.69
C TYR A 56 -2.58 -0.73 8.17
N ALA A 57 -2.56 -1.85 7.48
CA ALA A 57 -2.76 -1.87 6.04
C ALA A 57 -3.43 -3.17 5.64
N SER A 58 -4.28 -3.11 4.64
CA SER A 58 -4.98 -4.26 4.13
C SER A 58 -4.74 -4.34 2.63
N TYR A 59 -4.29 -5.49 2.17
CA TYR A 59 -4.08 -5.75 0.76
C TYR A 59 -5.04 -6.83 0.31
N ARG A 60 -5.71 -6.60 -0.81
CA ARG A 60 -6.67 -7.54 -1.34
C ARG A 60 -6.41 -7.75 -2.82
N SER A 61 -6.44 -9.01 -3.23
CA SER A 61 -6.45 -9.38 -4.64
C SER A 61 -7.44 -10.52 -4.79
N PRO A 62 -7.77 -10.92 -6.02
CA PRO A 62 -8.73 -12.01 -6.18
C PRO A 62 -8.28 -13.25 -5.42
N GLY A 63 -9.12 -13.74 -4.56
CA GLY A 63 -8.84 -14.94 -3.81
C GLY A 63 -7.96 -14.79 -2.60
N GLN A 64 -7.60 -13.56 -2.24
CA GLN A 64 -6.63 -13.38 -1.17
C GLN A 64 -6.79 -12.03 -0.48
N GLN A 65 -6.62 -12.03 0.81
CA GLN A 65 -6.61 -10.80 1.58
C GLN A 65 -5.62 -10.95 2.72
N ILE A 66 -4.74 -9.97 2.89
CA ILE A 66 -3.73 -9.98 3.92
C ILE A 66 -3.85 -8.69 4.72
N ILE A 67 -3.85 -8.81 6.03
CA ILE A 67 -3.96 -7.65 6.90
C ILE A 67 -2.68 -7.54 7.73
N GLY A 68 -2.03 -6.40 7.65
CA GLY A 68 -0.86 -6.13 8.44
C GLY A 68 -1.17 -5.07 9.47
N GLY A 69 -0.96 -5.38 10.73
CA GLY A 69 -1.26 -4.44 11.81
C GLY A 69 -0.17 -3.42 12.06
N LYS A 70 1.04 -3.68 11.59
CA LYS A 70 2.17 -2.82 11.90
C LYS A 70 2.92 -2.32 10.68
N GLY A 71 2.26 -2.31 9.55
CA GLY A 71 2.83 -1.66 8.39
C GLY A 71 3.23 -2.57 7.26
N LEU A 72 3.56 -1.94 6.16
CA LEU A 72 3.99 -2.66 4.98
C LEU A 72 4.88 -1.78 4.12
N GLU A 73 5.47 -2.43 3.13
CA GLU A 73 6.20 -1.76 2.07
C GLU A 73 5.78 -2.42 0.76
N ALA A 74 5.45 -1.64 -0.25
CA ALA A 74 4.94 -2.18 -1.51
C ALA A 74 5.45 -1.38 -2.70
N THR A 75 5.68 -2.06 -3.81
CA THR A 75 6.03 -1.36 -5.05
C THR A 75 4.79 -0.64 -5.60
N GLN A 76 5.01 0.37 -6.45
CA GLN A 76 3.91 1.18 -6.98
C GLN A 76 2.88 0.36 -7.73
N ASP A 77 3.30 -0.72 -8.35
CA ASP A 77 2.39 -1.58 -9.10
C ASP A 77 1.80 -2.69 -8.22
N LEU A 78 2.13 -2.70 -6.94
CA LEU A 78 1.66 -3.69 -5.96
C LEU A 78 2.04 -5.12 -6.33
N LYS A 79 3.07 -5.29 -7.13
CA LYS A 79 3.54 -6.63 -7.45
C LYS A 79 4.34 -7.25 -6.34
N ARG A 80 4.97 -6.44 -5.53
CA ARG A 80 5.78 -6.95 -4.43
C ARG A 80 5.36 -6.23 -3.16
N ILE A 81 4.88 -6.97 -2.20
CA ILE A 81 4.37 -6.41 -0.96
C ILE A 81 4.99 -7.16 0.20
N THR A 82 5.56 -6.41 1.14
CA THR A 82 6.17 -6.98 2.33
C THR A 82 5.47 -6.39 3.54
N PHE A 83 4.87 -7.24 4.36
CA PHE A 83 4.25 -6.79 5.59
C PHE A 83 5.27 -6.92 6.72
N LYS A 84 5.35 -5.89 7.54
CA LYS A 84 6.28 -5.91 8.66
C LYS A 84 5.80 -6.86 9.74
N SER A 85 4.49 -6.97 9.89
CA SER A 85 3.91 -7.89 10.85
C SER A 85 2.48 -8.15 10.44
N THR A 86 2.14 -9.42 10.19
CA THR A 86 0.79 -9.73 9.78
C THR A 86 -0.04 -10.07 11.01
N THR A 87 -1.26 -9.54 11.04
CA THR A 87 -2.17 -9.81 12.12
C THR A 87 -3.36 -10.63 11.66
N GLY A 88 -3.54 -10.76 10.36
CA GLY A 88 -4.62 -11.58 9.82
C GLY A 88 -4.26 -12.05 8.43
N LEU A 89 -4.50 -13.32 8.15
CA LEU A 89 -4.18 -13.88 6.87
C LEU A 89 -5.35 -14.70 6.43
N VAL A 90 -5.94 -14.34 5.31
CA VAL A 90 -7.16 -14.99 4.84
C VAL A 90 -6.91 -15.54 3.46
N ASN A 91 -7.16 -16.81 3.29
CA ASN A 91 -7.03 -17.46 1.99
C ASN A 91 -5.64 -17.42 1.40
N ALA A 92 -4.65 -17.15 2.16
CA ALA A 92 -3.32 -17.14 1.62
C ALA A 92 -2.68 -18.49 1.83
N PRO A 93 -1.92 -18.94 0.91
CA PRO A 93 -1.17 -20.14 1.14
C PRO A 93 -0.23 -19.87 2.26
N GLN A 94 0.00 -20.85 3.07
CA GLN A 94 0.79 -20.62 4.11
C GLN A 94 2.15 -20.62 3.77
N ALA A 95 2.70 -19.65 3.84
CA ALA A 95 4.00 -19.74 3.58
C ALA A 95 4.74 -19.79 4.76
N GLN A 96 5.14 -20.05 5.03
CA GLN A 96 5.75 -19.91 6.03
C GLN A 96 6.66 -19.48 6.07
#